data_13bdd540e87fbae62ce6c1939ea57259
#
_entry.id   13bdd540e87fbae62ce6c1939ea57259
#
_cell.length_a   1.000
_cell.length_b   1.000
_cell.length_c   1.000
_cell.angle_alpha   90.00
_cell.angle_beta   90.00
_cell.angle_gamma   90.00
#
_symmetry.space_group_name_H-M   'P 1'
#
loop_
_entity.id
_entity.type
_entity.pdbx_description
1 polymer ?
#
loop_
_entity_poly.entity_id
_entity_poly.type
_entity_poly.pdbx_seq_one_letter_code
_entity_poly.pdbx_strand_id
1 'polypeptide(L)'
;AGKTTSFYMITGMIKPTNGKIFLDNSDITDDAMYKRARKGIGYLAQEPSIFGKLTVEDNLNLVLEMRKDINKQELQIKMESLLDDLSISHLAKSKGNTLSGGERRRVEIARSLCMDPDFILLDEPFAGVDPIAVEEIQTIVHSLKDKEIGVLITDHNVRETLSITDRSYLLFDGKILKSGTSEFLANDEEARRLYLGEKFKLD
;
A
#
# COMPACT_ATOMS: atom_id res chain seq x y z
N ALA A 1 10.12 5.58 14.41
CA ALA A 1 9.05 6.57 14.64
C ALA A 1 8.93 7.51 13.43
N GLY A 2 7.71 7.92 13.07
CA GLY A 2 7.46 8.88 11.99
C GLY A 2 7.00 8.30 10.64
N LYS A 3 6.98 6.99 10.43
CA LYS A 3 6.53 6.34 9.18
C LYS A 3 5.07 6.70 8.85
N THR A 4 4.13 6.33 9.71
CA THR A 4 2.70 6.63 9.56
C THR A 4 2.42 8.13 9.47
N THR A 5 3.15 8.96 10.26
CA THR A 5 3.05 10.42 10.16
C THR A 5 3.45 10.92 8.76
N SER A 6 4.51 10.38 8.17
CA SER A 6 4.92 10.71 6.80
C SER A 6 3.83 10.30 5.80
N PHE A 7 3.23 9.13 5.95
CA PHE A 7 2.11 8.69 5.11
C PHE A 7 0.91 9.61 5.24
N TYR A 8 0.55 10.01 6.46
CA TYR A 8 -0.55 10.95 6.68
C TYR A 8 -0.28 12.33 6.04
N MET A 9 0.97 12.78 6.02
CA MET A 9 1.34 14.00 5.28
C MET A 9 1.22 13.80 3.76
N ILE A 10 1.69 12.68 3.22
CA ILE A 10 1.62 12.39 1.77
C ILE A 10 0.18 12.20 1.33
N THR A 11 -0.67 11.54 2.11
CA THR A 11 -2.09 11.35 1.79
C THR A 11 -2.95 12.60 2.00
N GLY A 12 -2.44 13.60 2.74
CA GLY A 12 -3.17 14.83 3.05
C GLY A 12 -4.12 14.73 4.25
N MET A 13 -3.96 13.70 5.10
CA MET A 13 -4.68 13.58 6.38
C MET A 13 -4.18 14.61 7.39
N ILE A 14 -2.87 14.91 7.37
CA ILE A 14 -2.26 15.97 8.17
C ILE A 14 -1.43 16.87 7.28
N LYS A 15 -1.32 18.14 7.67
CA LYS A 15 -0.49 19.12 6.96
C LYS A 15 0.92 19.13 7.55
N PRO A 16 2.00 19.13 6.72
CA PRO A 16 3.36 19.30 7.22
C PRO A 16 3.54 20.69 7.83
N THR A 17 4.27 20.77 8.94
CA THR A 17 4.60 22.06 9.57
C THR A 17 5.52 22.89 8.69
N ASN A 18 6.44 22.23 8.00
CA ASN A 18 7.37 22.85 7.05
C ASN A 18 7.64 21.88 5.88
N GLY A 19 8.16 22.41 4.80
CA GLY A 19 8.46 21.63 3.59
C GLY A 19 7.30 21.55 2.62
N LYS A 20 7.52 20.81 1.54
CA LYS A 20 6.56 20.66 0.45
C LYS A 20 6.47 19.20 0.01
N ILE A 21 5.32 18.84 -0.51
CA ILE A 21 5.04 17.51 -1.07
C ILE A 21 4.75 17.68 -2.54
N PHE A 22 5.47 16.94 -3.37
CA PHE A 22 5.30 16.94 -4.81
C PHE A 22 4.87 15.55 -5.28
N LEU A 23 3.95 15.53 -6.24
CA LEU A 23 3.68 14.37 -7.08
C LEU A 23 4.16 14.76 -8.48
N ASP A 24 5.21 14.10 -8.95
CA ASP A 24 5.99 14.54 -10.12
C ASP A 24 6.40 16.02 -9.99
N ASN A 25 5.93 16.86 -10.90
CA ASN A 25 6.22 18.31 -10.89
C ASN A 25 5.12 19.15 -10.23
N SER A 26 4.06 18.53 -9.68
CA SER A 26 2.93 19.21 -9.08
C SER A 26 3.09 19.34 -7.58
N ASP A 27 3.06 20.55 -7.03
CA ASP A 27 2.98 20.79 -5.59
C ASP A 27 1.58 20.41 -5.11
N ILE A 28 1.50 19.40 -4.24
CA ILE A 28 0.25 18.88 -3.67
C ILE A 28 0.14 19.16 -2.16
N THR A 29 1.01 19.98 -1.61
CA THR A 29 1.13 20.23 -0.17
C THR A 29 -0.20 20.65 0.46
N ASP A 30 -0.93 21.53 -0.19
CA ASP A 30 -2.21 22.06 0.31
C ASP A 30 -3.44 21.30 -0.22
N ASP A 31 -3.24 20.28 -1.04
CA ASP A 31 -4.35 19.47 -1.56
C ASP A 31 -4.95 18.58 -0.47
N ALA A 32 -6.27 18.62 -0.37
CA ALA A 32 -7.02 17.70 0.47
C ALA A 32 -6.89 16.24 -0.04
N MET A 33 -7.04 15.26 0.85
CA MET A 33 -6.90 13.82 0.56
C MET A 33 -7.63 13.38 -0.73
N TYR A 34 -8.91 13.78 -0.91
CA TYR A 34 -9.68 13.39 -2.09
C TYR A 34 -9.12 13.95 -3.41
N LYS A 35 -8.46 15.13 -3.37
CA LYS A 35 -7.79 15.69 -4.55
C LYS A 35 -6.54 14.91 -4.91
N ARG A 36 -5.77 14.49 -3.88
CA ARG A 36 -4.58 13.65 -4.08
C ARG A 36 -4.96 12.26 -4.60
N ALA A 37 -6.05 11.67 -4.09
CA ALA A 37 -6.57 10.42 -4.62
C ALA A 37 -6.95 10.54 -6.11
N ARG A 38 -7.58 11.64 -6.53
CA ARG A 38 -7.89 11.92 -7.95
C ARG A 38 -6.68 12.22 -8.81
N LYS A 39 -5.56 12.57 -8.20
CA LYS A 39 -4.26 12.77 -8.86
C LYS A 39 -3.42 11.49 -8.91
N GLY A 40 -3.99 10.34 -8.56
CA GLY A 40 -3.35 9.04 -8.67
C GLY A 40 -2.65 8.54 -7.40
N ILE A 41 -2.98 9.06 -6.20
CA ILE A 41 -2.43 8.52 -4.94
C ILE A 41 -3.43 7.57 -4.29
N GLY A 42 -3.13 6.27 -4.33
CA GLY A 42 -3.83 5.24 -3.56
C GLY A 42 -3.27 5.11 -2.13
N TYR A 43 -4.10 4.68 -1.18
CA TYR A 43 -3.67 4.46 0.20
C TYR A 43 -4.34 3.26 0.83
N LEU A 44 -3.53 2.36 1.35
CA LEU A 44 -3.94 1.24 2.19
C LEU A 44 -3.55 1.54 3.64
N ALA A 45 -4.54 1.77 4.49
CA ALA A 45 -4.32 2.06 5.90
C ALA A 45 -3.84 0.83 6.68
N GLN A 46 -3.16 1.06 7.79
CA GLN A 46 -2.75 0.02 8.73
C GLN A 46 -3.99 -0.67 9.35
N GLU A 47 -4.97 0.11 9.78
CA GLU A 47 -6.21 -0.41 10.37
C GLU A 47 -7.13 -0.98 9.29
N PRO A 48 -7.83 -2.10 9.58
CA PRO A 48 -8.81 -2.68 8.67
C PRO A 48 -9.89 -1.67 8.29
N SER A 49 -10.11 -1.51 6.99
CA SER A 49 -11.02 -0.49 6.44
C SER A 49 -12.19 -1.07 5.63
N ILE A 50 -12.28 -2.40 5.56
CA ILE A 50 -13.35 -3.09 4.82
C ILE A 50 -14.73 -2.87 5.49
N PHE A 51 -15.76 -2.66 4.68
CA PHE A 51 -17.14 -2.64 5.15
C PHE A 51 -17.64 -4.07 5.39
N GLY A 52 -17.53 -4.54 6.64
CA GLY A 52 -17.76 -5.94 6.99
C GLY A 52 -19.17 -6.48 6.70
N LYS A 53 -20.18 -5.64 6.63
CA LYS A 53 -21.57 -6.04 6.32
C LYS A 53 -21.86 -6.12 4.82
N LEU A 54 -21.01 -5.53 3.99
CA LEU A 54 -21.10 -5.56 2.53
C LEU A 54 -20.37 -6.77 1.97
N THR A 55 -20.72 -7.19 0.76
CA THR A 55 -19.98 -8.19 0.01
C THR A 55 -18.63 -7.63 -0.47
N VAL A 56 -17.73 -8.49 -0.94
CA VAL A 56 -16.48 -8.07 -1.54
C VAL A 56 -16.74 -7.18 -2.75
N GLU A 57 -17.63 -7.59 -3.67
CA GLU A 57 -17.97 -6.78 -4.84
C GLU A 57 -18.63 -5.45 -4.46
N ASP A 58 -19.49 -5.42 -3.44
CA ASP A 58 -20.08 -4.16 -2.96
C ASP A 58 -19.02 -3.20 -2.39
N ASN A 59 -18.00 -3.75 -1.71
CA ASN A 59 -16.87 -2.97 -1.22
C ASN A 59 -16.07 -2.29 -2.35
N LEU A 60 -15.89 -2.98 -3.48
CA LEU A 60 -15.24 -2.41 -4.67
C LEU A 60 -16.17 -1.43 -5.38
N ASN A 61 -17.45 -1.80 -5.57
CA ASN A 61 -18.44 -0.97 -6.25
C ASN A 61 -18.60 0.41 -5.62
N LEU A 62 -18.59 0.51 -4.29
CA LEU A 62 -18.65 1.81 -3.59
C LEU A 62 -17.59 2.82 -4.07
N VAL A 63 -16.41 2.33 -4.43
CA VAL A 63 -15.33 3.18 -4.94
C VAL A 63 -15.43 3.35 -6.46
N LEU A 64 -15.72 2.27 -7.18
CA LEU A 64 -15.87 2.29 -8.64
C LEU A 64 -16.99 3.24 -9.10
N GLU A 65 -18.09 3.31 -8.39
CA GLU A 65 -19.20 4.23 -8.71
C GLU A 65 -18.82 5.71 -8.57
N MET A 66 -17.72 6.03 -7.89
CA MET A 66 -17.17 7.40 -7.84
C MET A 66 -16.47 7.80 -9.15
N ARG A 67 -16.13 6.84 -10.01
CA ARG A 67 -15.56 7.05 -11.35
C ARG A 67 -16.61 7.64 -12.28
N LYS A 68 -16.29 8.77 -12.90
CA LYS A 68 -17.17 9.45 -13.88
C LYS A 68 -16.62 9.41 -15.30
N ASP A 69 -15.44 8.84 -15.44
CA ASP A 69 -14.65 8.78 -16.67
C ASP A 69 -14.90 7.50 -17.47
N ILE A 70 -15.54 6.48 -16.84
CA ILE A 70 -15.85 5.19 -17.47
C ILE A 70 -17.34 4.84 -17.29
N ASN A 71 -17.87 4.06 -18.23
CA ASN A 71 -19.27 3.64 -18.22
C ASN A 71 -19.49 2.38 -17.36
N LYS A 72 -20.78 1.98 -17.18
CA LYS A 72 -21.12 0.83 -16.33
C LYS A 72 -20.51 -0.50 -16.77
N GLN A 73 -20.35 -0.71 -18.08
CA GLN A 73 -19.75 -1.94 -18.61
C GLN A 73 -18.25 -1.97 -18.31
N GLU A 74 -17.58 -0.85 -18.45
CA GLU A 74 -16.15 -0.70 -18.11
C GLU A 74 -15.92 -0.84 -16.60
N LEU A 75 -16.84 -0.32 -15.75
CA LEU A 75 -16.78 -0.53 -14.28
C LEU A 75 -16.86 -2.01 -13.94
N GLN A 76 -17.77 -2.76 -14.59
CA GLN A 76 -17.90 -4.20 -14.36
C GLN A 76 -16.64 -4.97 -14.78
N ILE A 77 -16.09 -4.68 -15.95
CA ILE A 77 -14.83 -5.27 -16.44
C ILE A 77 -13.70 -4.97 -15.47
N LYS A 78 -13.59 -3.72 -15.00
CA LYS A 78 -12.58 -3.31 -14.02
C LYS A 78 -12.70 -4.07 -12.71
N MET A 79 -13.91 -4.22 -12.19
CA MET A 79 -14.16 -4.98 -10.97
C MET A 79 -13.73 -6.45 -11.13
N GLU A 80 -14.14 -7.09 -12.21
CA GLU A 80 -13.78 -8.49 -12.51
C GLU A 80 -12.27 -8.66 -12.63
N SER A 81 -11.59 -7.76 -13.33
CA SER A 81 -10.13 -7.74 -13.44
C SER A 81 -9.45 -7.60 -12.06
N LEU A 82 -9.92 -6.68 -11.19
CA LEU A 82 -9.37 -6.50 -9.85
C LEU A 82 -9.57 -7.74 -8.96
N LEU A 83 -10.74 -8.37 -9.04
CA LEU A 83 -11.03 -9.60 -8.29
C LEU A 83 -10.10 -10.74 -8.73
N ASP A 84 -9.82 -10.85 -10.01
CA ASP A 84 -8.95 -11.86 -10.59
C ASP A 84 -7.47 -11.59 -10.26
N ASP A 85 -7.00 -10.37 -10.49
CA ASP A 85 -5.63 -9.93 -10.19
C ASP A 85 -5.22 -10.18 -8.73
N LEU A 86 -6.17 -10.04 -7.81
CA LEU A 86 -5.97 -10.24 -6.37
C LEU A 86 -6.37 -11.66 -5.90
N SER A 87 -6.74 -12.55 -6.82
CA SER A 87 -7.16 -13.94 -6.54
C SER A 87 -8.29 -14.04 -5.52
N ILE A 88 -9.29 -13.12 -5.61
CA ILE A 88 -10.44 -13.04 -4.73
C ILE A 88 -11.79 -13.18 -5.45
N SER A 89 -11.81 -13.59 -6.72
CA SER A 89 -13.03 -13.77 -7.52
C SER A 89 -14.02 -14.73 -6.88
N HIS A 90 -13.53 -15.81 -6.26
CA HIS A 90 -14.35 -16.79 -5.53
C HIS A 90 -15.01 -16.22 -4.27
N LEU A 91 -14.56 -15.07 -3.77
CA LEU A 91 -15.07 -14.37 -2.59
C LEU A 91 -16.02 -13.22 -2.93
N ALA A 92 -16.29 -12.94 -4.22
CA ALA A 92 -17.05 -11.77 -4.66
C ALA A 92 -18.36 -11.55 -3.90
N LYS A 93 -19.11 -12.63 -3.61
CA LYS A 93 -20.39 -12.61 -2.88
C LYS A 93 -20.24 -12.81 -1.36
N SER A 94 -19.05 -13.06 -0.85
CA SER A 94 -18.77 -13.22 0.58
C SER A 94 -18.81 -11.86 1.29
N LYS A 95 -19.33 -11.84 2.53
CA LYS A 95 -19.33 -10.61 3.34
C LYS A 95 -17.94 -10.34 3.91
N GLY A 96 -17.56 -9.06 4.01
CA GLY A 96 -16.26 -8.64 4.51
C GLY A 96 -15.92 -9.17 5.92
N ASN A 97 -16.92 -9.35 6.79
CA ASN A 97 -16.70 -9.88 8.15
C ASN A 97 -16.47 -11.40 8.21
N THR A 98 -16.63 -12.12 7.10
CA THR A 98 -16.38 -13.57 7.02
C THR A 98 -14.99 -13.90 6.47
N LEU A 99 -14.25 -12.91 6.02
CA LEU A 99 -12.94 -13.07 5.40
C LEU A 99 -11.84 -13.30 6.44
N SER A 100 -10.88 -14.14 6.10
CA SER A 100 -9.59 -14.25 6.82
C SER A 100 -8.80 -12.93 6.77
N GLY A 101 -7.73 -12.82 7.55
CA GLY A 101 -6.87 -11.64 7.55
C GLY A 101 -6.26 -11.35 6.18
N GLY A 102 -5.70 -12.35 5.52
CA GLY A 102 -5.10 -12.26 4.19
C GLY A 102 -6.12 -11.92 3.09
N GLU A 103 -7.27 -12.61 3.08
CA GLU A 103 -8.35 -12.32 2.13
C GLU A 103 -8.85 -10.87 2.29
N ARG A 104 -9.06 -10.42 3.52
CA ARG A 104 -9.45 -9.04 3.81
C ARG A 104 -8.43 -8.05 3.27
N ARG A 105 -7.13 -8.30 3.49
CA ARG A 105 -6.06 -7.42 3.04
C ARG A 105 -6.04 -7.32 1.51
N ARG A 106 -6.24 -8.43 0.80
CA ARG A 106 -6.35 -8.43 -0.67
C ARG A 106 -7.55 -7.62 -1.17
N VAL A 107 -8.70 -7.71 -0.52
CA VAL A 107 -9.87 -6.88 -0.85
C VAL A 107 -9.61 -5.40 -0.61
N GLU A 108 -8.90 -5.04 0.46
CA GLU A 108 -8.53 -3.65 0.75
C GLU A 108 -7.54 -3.10 -0.28
N ILE A 109 -6.58 -3.92 -0.73
CA ILE A 109 -5.68 -3.57 -1.84
C ILE A 109 -6.49 -3.39 -3.13
N ALA A 110 -7.37 -4.34 -3.49
CA ALA A 110 -8.24 -4.22 -4.66
C ALA A 110 -9.04 -2.92 -4.65
N ARG A 111 -9.61 -2.57 -3.50
CA ARG A 111 -10.36 -1.33 -3.33
C ARG A 111 -9.50 -0.08 -3.54
N SER A 112 -8.25 -0.09 -3.08
CA SER A 112 -7.33 1.03 -3.29
C SER A 112 -6.91 1.19 -4.75
N LEU A 113 -7.00 0.12 -5.56
CA LEU A 113 -6.69 0.12 -6.99
C LEU A 113 -7.88 0.50 -7.88
N CYS A 114 -9.10 0.63 -7.34
CA CYS A 114 -10.30 0.98 -8.12
C CYS A 114 -10.18 2.32 -8.88
N MET A 115 -9.39 3.25 -8.37
CA MET A 115 -9.21 4.59 -8.94
C MET A 115 -8.02 4.69 -9.91
N ASP A 116 -7.42 3.56 -10.32
CA ASP A 116 -6.21 3.50 -11.15
C ASP A 116 -5.11 4.44 -10.66
N PRO A 117 -4.57 4.22 -9.45
CA PRO A 117 -3.54 5.09 -8.92
C PRO A 117 -2.21 4.91 -9.69
N ASP A 118 -1.46 6.03 -9.85
CA ASP A 118 -0.07 6.01 -10.33
C ASP A 118 0.88 5.59 -9.20
N PHE A 119 0.50 5.89 -7.95
CA PHE A 119 1.23 5.54 -6.73
C PHE A 119 0.30 4.96 -5.67
N ILE A 120 0.73 3.90 -5.00
CA ILE A 120 0.02 3.35 -3.84
C ILE A 120 0.92 3.36 -2.59
N LEU A 121 0.38 3.84 -1.48
CA LEU A 121 1.01 3.81 -0.18
C LEU A 121 0.42 2.64 0.63
N LEU A 122 1.27 1.72 1.06
CA LEU A 122 0.90 0.55 1.85
C LEU A 122 1.44 0.70 3.28
N ASP A 123 0.56 1.00 4.23
CA ASP A 123 0.94 1.17 5.64
C ASP A 123 0.81 -0.17 6.37
N GLU A 124 1.95 -0.76 6.70
CA GLU A 124 2.09 -2.06 7.36
C GLU A 124 1.25 -3.18 6.71
N PRO A 125 1.45 -3.45 5.40
CA PRO A 125 0.62 -4.42 4.68
C PRO A 125 0.74 -5.85 5.22
N PHE A 126 1.81 -6.19 5.92
CA PHE A 126 2.07 -7.52 6.48
C PHE A 126 1.60 -7.65 7.94
N ALA A 127 1.07 -6.58 8.56
CA ALA A 127 0.67 -6.61 9.95
C ALA A 127 -0.54 -7.53 10.17
N GLY A 128 -0.39 -8.50 11.09
CA GLY A 128 -1.49 -9.37 11.49
C GLY A 128 -1.95 -10.39 10.45
N VAL A 129 -1.13 -10.66 9.42
CA VAL A 129 -1.37 -11.71 8.43
C VAL A 129 -0.43 -12.90 8.66
N ASP A 130 -0.85 -14.09 8.25
CA ASP A 130 -0.03 -15.29 8.33
C ASP A 130 1.07 -15.31 7.24
N PRO A 131 2.11 -16.14 7.37
CA PRO A 131 3.23 -16.18 6.42
C PRO A 131 2.83 -16.46 4.96
N ILE A 132 1.81 -17.29 4.73
CA ILE A 132 1.34 -17.61 3.38
C ILE A 132 0.72 -16.35 2.76
N ALA A 133 -0.10 -15.64 3.53
CA ALA A 133 -0.70 -14.39 3.06
C ALA A 133 0.34 -13.27 2.86
N VAL A 134 1.46 -13.27 3.59
CA VAL A 134 2.59 -12.36 3.32
C VAL A 134 3.17 -12.62 1.93
N GLU A 135 3.45 -13.86 1.56
CA GLU A 135 3.96 -14.23 0.22
C GLU A 135 2.98 -13.83 -0.89
N GLU A 136 1.68 -14.03 -0.67
CA GLU A 136 0.64 -13.59 -1.62
C GLU A 136 0.63 -12.06 -1.79
N ILE A 137 0.75 -11.29 -0.71
CA ILE A 137 0.83 -9.81 -0.77
C ILE A 137 2.12 -9.37 -1.46
N GLN A 138 3.25 -10.02 -1.23
CA GLN A 138 4.50 -9.75 -1.93
C GLN A 138 4.35 -9.96 -3.44
N THR A 139 3.70 -11.06 -3.85
CA THR A 139 3.39 -11.33 -5.27
C THR A 139 2.53 -10.22 -5.88
N ILE A 140 1.52 -9.76 -5.15
CA ILE A 140 0.68 -8.63 -5.57
C ILE A 140 1.54 -7.36 -5.76
N VAL A 141 2.41 -7.03 -4.80
CA VAL A 141 3.29 -5.85 -4.90
C VAL A 141 4.19 -5.93 -6.14
N HIS A 142 4.74 -7.11 -6.45
CA HIS A 142 5.50 -7.30 -7.68
C HIS A 142 4.64 -7.06 -8.93
N SER A 143 3.40 -7.58 -8.97
CA SER A 143 2.49 -7.36 -10.10
C SER A 143 2.10 -5.88 -10.30
N LEU A 144 2.05 -5.09 -9.23
CA LEU A 144 1.82 -3.64 -9.33
C LEU A 144 2.98 -2.93 -10.02
N LYS A 145 4.21 -3.36 -9.76
CA LYS A 145 5.40 -2.84 -10.46
C LYS A 145 5.35 -3.14 -11.96
N ASP A 146 4.93 -4.35 -12.34
CA ASP A 146 4.76 -4.73 -13.75
C ASP A 146 3.67 -3.90 -14.46
N LYS A 147 2.73 -3.37 -13.69
CA LYS A 147 1.69 -2.43 -14.14
C LYS A 147 2.12 -0.95 -14.07
N GLU A 148 3.41 -0.69 -13.85
CA GLU A 148 3.99 0.66 -13.71
C GLU A 148 3.40 1.49 -12.56
N ILE A 149 2.82 0.84 -11.53
CA ILE A 149 2.33 1.50 -10.33
C ILE A 149 3.48 1.63 -9.33
N GLY A 150 3.81 2.86 -8.94
CA GLY A 150 4.79 3.12 -7.89
C GLY A 150 4.27 2.66 -6.52
N VAL A 151 5.08 1.92 -5.75
CA VAL A 151 4.67 1.42 -4.43
C VAL A 151 5.58 1.96 -3.35
N LEU A 152 4.99 2.61 -2.34
CA LEU A 152 5.69 3.02 -1.12
C LEU A 152 5.15 2.21 0.06
N ILE A 153 6.04 1.47 0.73
CA ILE A 153 5.68 0.55 1.81
C ILE A 153 6.32 1.02 3.12
N THR A 154 5.54 0.98 4.20
CA THR A 154 6.08 0.95 5.57
C THR A 154 5.72 -0.37 6.22
N ASP A 155 6.67 -0.99 6.91
CA ASP A 155 6.39 -2.19 7.70
C ASP A 155 7.42 -2.33 8.84
N HIS A 156 7.07 -3.16 9.82
CA HIS A 156 7.95 -3.62 10.88
C HIS A 156 8.68 -4.91 10.49
N ASN A 157 8.13 -5.68 9.57
CA ASN A 157 8.74 -6.89 9.01
C ASN A 157 9.83 -6.52 8.01
N VAL A 158 10.99 -6.17 8.54
CA VAL A 158 12.10 -5.61 7.75
C VAL A 158 12.56 -6.57 6.64
N ARG A 159 12.67 -7.87 6.96
CA ARG A 159 13.10 -8.88 6.00
C ARG A 159 12.14 -8.97 4.81
N GLU A 160 10.85 -9.11 5.09
CA GLU A 160 9.80 -9.21 4.08
C GLU A 160 9.70 -7.94 3.22
N THR A 161 9.95 -6.78 3.84
CA THR A 161 9.94 -5.50 3.12
C THR A 161 11.18 -5.34 2.23
N LEU A 162 12.36 -5.65 2.76
CA LEU A 162 13.60 -5.52 2.00
C LEU A 162 13.67 -6.50 0.82
N SER A 163 13.01 -7.66 0.89
CA SER A 163 13.00 -8.64 -0.20
C SER A 163 12.26 -8.17 -1.45
N ILE A 164 11.32 -7.22 -1.32
CA ILE A 164 10.46 -6.75 -2.42
C ILE A 164 10.69 -5.30 -2.82
N THR A 165 11.64 -4.59 -2.17
CA THR A 165 11.87 -3.17 -2.42
C THR A 165 13.14 -2.95 -3.24
N ASP A 166 13.08 -2.09 -4.26
CA ASP A 166 14.25 -1.65 -5.04
C ASP A 166 15.12 -0.68 -4.23
N ARG A 167 14.47 0.15 -3.38
CA ARG A 167 15.12 1.15 -2.54
C ARG A 167 14.39 1.28 -1.22
N SER A 168 15.16 1.35 -0.13
CA SER A 168 14.62 1.49 1.21
C SER A 168 15.24 2.66 1.97
N TYR A 169 14.46 3.21 2.90
CA TYR A 169 14.85 4.31 3.76
C TYR A 169 14.70 3.85 5.22
N LEU A 170 15.78 3.84 5.98
CA LEU A 170 15.72 3.57 7.41
C LEU A 170 15.40 4.86 8.16
N LEU A 171 14.22 4.91 8.75
CA LEU A 171 13.76 6.04 9.53
C LEU A 171 14.01 5.78 11.01
N PHE A 172 14.88 6.58 11.62
CA PHE A 172 15.23 6.50 13.03
C PHE A 172 15.10 7.88 13.68
N ASP A 173 14.41 7.95 14.81
CA ASP A 173 14.16 9.19 15.58
C ASP A 173 13.69 10.37 14.70
N GLY A 174 12.74 10.09 13.80
CA GLY A 174 12.14 11.08 12.89
C GLY A 174 13.05 11.57 11.77
N LYS A 175 14.21 10.93 11.55
CA LYS A 175 15.17 11.28 10.50
C LYS A 175 15.48 10.07 9.63
N ILE A 176 15.81 10.33 8.37
CA ILE A 176 16.36 9.28 7.50
C ILE A 176 17.82 9.04 7.94
N LEU A 177 18.05 7.87 8.54
CA LEU A 177 19.38 7.45 8.97
C LEU A 177 20.23 7.01 7.78
N LYS A 178 19.66 6.12 6.96
CA LYS A 178 20.30 5.55 5.76
C LYS A 178 19.27 5.34 4.67
N SER A 179 19.74 5.31 3.43
CA SER A 179 18.92 4.91 2.29
C SER A 179 19.77 4.19 1.25
N GLY A 180 19.18 3.21 0.57
CA GLY A 180 19.90 2.44 -0.44
C GLY A 180 19.10 1.21 -0.88
N THR A 181 19.76 0.32 -1.63
CA THR A 181 19.24 -0.99 -1.98
C THR A 181 19.16 -1.88 -0.73
N SER A 182 18.36 -2.92 -0.79
CA SER A 182 18.25 -3.90 0.30
C SER A 182 19.58 -4.53 0.65
N GLU A 183 20.38 -4.87 -0.36
CA GLU A 183 21.72 -5.44 -0.20
C GLU A 183 22.70 -4.46 0.49
N PHE A 184 22.67 -3.18 0.08
CA PHE A 184 23.49 -2.14 0.72
C PHE A 184 23.12 -2.00 2.21
N LEU A 185 21.84 -1.92 2.54
CA LEU A 185 21.36 -1.74 3.92
C LEU A 185 21.63 -2.97 4.78
N ALA A 186 21.49 -4.17 4.23
CA ALA A 186 21.76 -5.42 4.95
C ALA A 186 23.24 -5.57 5.36
N ASN A 187 24.15 -4.95 4.62
CA ASN A 187 25.61 -4.97 4.87
C ASN A 187 26.13 -3.73 5.61
N ASP A 188 25.32 -2.69 5.78
CA ASP A 188 25.75 -1.46 6.50
C ASP A 188 25.81 -1.69 8.00
N GLU A 189 26.97 -1.43 8.61
CA GLU A 189 27.23 -1.68 10.03
C GLU A 189 26.32 -0.86 10.94
N GLU A 190 26.05 0.40 10.59
CA GLU A 190 25.20 1.29 11.39
C GLU A 190 23.73 0.86 11.30
N ALA A 191 23.25 0.49 10.10
CA ALA A 191 21.92 -0.05 9.90
C ALA A 191 21.72 -1.34 10.72
N ARG A 192 22.69 -2.25 10.71
CA ARG A 192 22.66 -3.49 11.49
C ARG A 192 22.65 -3.21 12.99
N ARG A 193 23.52 -2.34 13.48
CA ARG A 193 23.62 -2.03 14.90
C ARG A 193 22.39 -1.37 15.47
N LEU A 194 21.75 -0.43 14.72
CA LEU A 194 20.66 0.42 15.24
C LEU A 194 19.26 -0.09 14.87
N TYR A 195 19.12 -0.91 13.83
CA TYR A 195 17.80 -1.25 13.31
C TYR A 195 17.61 -2.72 12.94
N LEU A 196 18.53 -3.31 12.16
CA LEU A 196 18.36 -4.66 11.62
C LEU A 196 18.73 -5.78 12.62
N GLY A 197 19.68 -5.49 13.52
CA GLY A 197 20.33 -6.48 14.38
C GLY A 197 21.56 -7.11 13.73
N GLU A 198 22.55 -7.48 14.55
CA GLU A 198 23.84 -8.00 14.05
C GLU A 198 23.73 -9.33 13.28
N LYS A 199 22.71 -10.13 13.58
CA LYS A 199 22.46 -11.45 12.96
C LYS A 199 21.54 -11.39 11.74
N PHE A 200 21.15 -10.19 11.30
CA PHE A 200 20.26 -10.04 10.15
C PHE A 200 20.86 -10.58 8.88
N LYS A 201 20.06 -11.32 8.09
CA LYS A 201 20.39 -11.82 6.74
C LYS A 201 19.16 -11.62 5.85
N LEU A 202 19.38 -11.36 4.58
CA LEU A 202 18.32 -11.23 3.56
C LEU A 202 17.80 -12.57 3.05
N ASP A 203 18.58 -13.66 3.21
CA ASP A 203 18.29 -15.02 2.72
C ASP A 203 17.20 -15.71 3.57
#